data_da5cf776a28b1baa3913833d857b6ba5
#
_entry.id   da5cf776a28b1baa3913833d857b6ba5
#
_cell.length_a   1.000
_cell.length_b   1.000
_cell.length_c   1.000
_cell.angle_alpha   90.00
_cell.angle_beta   90.00
_cell.angle_gamma   90.00
#
_symmetry.space_group_name_H-M   'P 1'
#
loop_
_entity.id
_entity.type
_entity.pdbx_description
1 polymer ?
#
loop_
_entity_poly.entity_id
_entity_poly.type
_entity_poly.pdbx_seq_one_letter_code
_entity_poly.pdbx_strand_id
1 'polypeptide(L)'
;MAPKPKRLIIALLLLSLVGGGLWYWANHRTKAPANALVLYGNIDLREVQLAFHDTGRIMKLLYVEGSPVKAGSLMAIMDPIRYEDLVEADRRALERDRAQRMDAERTWARVKTLTQASFNSHQQKDDARAALDMARAQVKKDKALLAYDTRQLNDTKVYAPVDGIVQNRILEPGDMAFPQSPVYTLARTRPLWARVYIEEPELGKIHQGMTAYVTSDSFPGERFVGYVGYISPSSEFTPKEVQTLHQRTILVYRARVYLSCPTLKLRLGMPVTVTIPFHNGPVRPPTCPDGSSAETIHGGG
;
A
#
# COMPACT_ATOMS: atom_id res chain seq x y z
N MET A 1 58.95 -30.26 -48.51
CA MET A 1 59.09 -29.98 -47.04
C MET A 1 57.91 -30.52 -46.30
N ALA A 2 58.03 -31.70 -45.69
CA ALA A 2 56.95 -32.30 -44.93
C ALA A 2 56.77 -31.58 -43.55
N PRO A 3 55.55 -31.24 -43.11
CA PRO A 3 55.39 -30.56 -41.85
C PRO A 3 55.71 -31.51 -40.68
N LYS A 4 56.55 -31.03 -39.75
CA LYS A 4 57.04 -31.80 -38.59
C LYS A 4 55.79 -32.29 -37.77
N PRO A 5 55.70 -33.60 -37.42
CA PRO A 5 54.49 -34.20 -36.81
C PRO A 5 54.06 -33.53 -35.52
N LYS A 6 54.92 -32.89 -34.75
CA LYS A 6 54.62 -32.12 -33.55
C LYS A 6 53.70 -30.93 -33.79
N ARG A 7 53.80 -30.24 -34.95
CA ARG A 7 52.96 -29.10 -35.31
C ARG A 7 51.54 -29.54 -35.68
N LEU A 8 51.38 -30.70 -36.26
CA LEU A 8 50.06 -31.28 -36.60
C LEU A 8 49.28 -31.69 -35.37
N ILE A 9 49.96 -32.29 -34.37
CA ILE A 9 49.36 -32.68 -33.08
C ILE A 9 48.88 -31.46 -32.28
N ILE A 10 49.68 -30.40 -32.24
CA ILE A 10 49.30 -29.13 -31.57
C ILE A 10 48.12 -28.46 -32.26
N ALA A 11 48.03 -28.45 -33.57
CA ALA A 11 46.90 -27.90 -34.32
C ALA A 11 45.61 -28.70 -34.07
N LEU A 12 45.67 -30.05 -33.99
CA LEU A 12 44.55 -30.92 -33.65
C LEU A 12 44.03 -30.71 -32.22
N LEU A 13 44.93 -30.53 -31.25
CA LEU A 13 44.59 -30.21 -29.86
C LEU A 13 43.93 -28.83 -29.73
N LEU A 14 44.40 -27.80 -30.41
CA LEU A 14 43.80 -26.49 -30.45
C LEU A 14 42.39 -26.54 -31.10
N LEU A 15 42.24 -27.28 -32.18
CA LEU A 15 40.95 -27.45 -32.87
C LEU A 15 39.91 -28.17 -31.99
N SER A 16 40.32 -29.20 -31.21
CA SER A 16 39.45 -29.90 -30.28
C SER A 16 39.05 -29.02 -29.08
N LEU A 17 39.94 -28.14 -28.60
CA LEU A 17 39.70 -27.21 -27.52
C LEU A 17 38.72 -26.11 -27.94
N VAL A 18 38.88 -25.56 -29.15
CA VAL A 18 37.94 -24.58 -29.72
C VAL A 18 36.61 -25.22 -30.04
N GLY A 19 36.58 -26.41 -30.63
CA GLY A 19 35.35 -27.15 -30.92
C GLY A 19 34.60 -27.56 -29.65
N GLY A 20 35.30 -28.03 -28.62
CA GLY A 20 34.72 -28.33 -27.30
C GLY A 20 34.21 -27.10 -26.60
N GLY A 21 34.92 -26.01 -26.66
CA GLY A 21 34.49 -24.71 -26.09
C GLY A 21 33.23 -24.14 -26.79
N LEU A 22 33.21 -24.19 -28.13
CA LEU A 22 32.03 -23.79 -28.91
C LEU A 22 30.83 -24.70 -28.67
N TRP A 23 31.02 -26.00 -28.59
CA TRP A 23 29.95 -26.97 -28.25
C TRP A 23 29.43 -26.76 -26.83
N TYR A 24 30.33 -26.57 -25.84
CA TYR A 24 29.95 -26.26 -24.47
C TYR A 24 29.16 -24.96 -24.40
N TRP A 25 29.63 -23.89 -25.06
CA TRP A 25 28.96 -22.60 -25.12
C TRP A 25 27.59 -22.66 -25.82
N ALA A 26 27.48 -23.40 -26.94
CA ALA A 26 26.23 -23.60 -27.66
C ALA A 26 25.19 -24.43 -26.85
N ASN A 27 25.67 -25.41 -26.07
CA ASN A 27 24.82 -26.30 -25.30
C ASN A 27 24.41 -25.72 -23.94
N HIS A 28 25.15 -24.75 -23.40
CA HIS A 28 24.84 -24.05 -22.15
C HIS A 28 24.10 -22.72 -22.36
N ARG A 29 23.80 -22.35 -23.60
CA ARG A 29 22.82 -21.30 -23.84
C ARG A 29 21.46 -21.81 -23.38
N THR A 30 20.96 -21.26 -22.29
CA THR A 30 19.57 -21.47 -21.81
C THR A 30 18.62 -21.08 -22.94
N LYS A 31 18.21 -22.06 -23.76
CA LYS A 31 17.15 -21.86 -24.75
C LYS A 31 15.89 -21.56 -23.97
N ALA A 32 15.29 -20.40 -24.22
CA ALA A 32 13.94 -20.14 -23.73
C ALA A 32 13.03 -21.33 -24.15
N PRO A 33 12.19 -21.85 -23.24
CA PRO A 33 11.33 -22.96 -23.57
C PRO A 33 10.42 -22.57 -24.72
N ALA A 34 10.38 -23.37 -25.80
CA ALA A 34 9.64 -23.08 -27.05
C ALA A 34 8.15 -22.85 -26.84
N ASN A 35 7.57 -23.25 -25.70
CA ASN A 35 6.17 -23.14 -25.34
C ASN A 35 5.88 -22.17 -24.19
N ALA A 36 6.73 -21.18 -23.95
CA ALA A 36 6.53 -20.18 -22.90
C ALA A 36 7.11 -18.83 -23.30
N LEU A 37 6.47 -17.76 -22.90
CA LEU A 37 6.99 -16.40 -22.99
C LEU A 37 7.87 -16.12 -21.77
N VAL A 38 9.08 -15.66 -21.99
CA VAL A 38 10.02 -15.23 -20.95
C VAL A 38 10.14 -13.72 -21.00
N LEU A 39 9.80 -13.07 -19.90
CA LEU A 39 9.82 -11.62 -19.74
C LEU A 39 10.75 -11.25 -18.60
N TYR A 40 11.37 -10.10 -18.73
CA TYR A 40 12.22 -9.52 -17.70
C TYR A 40 11.51 -8.31 -17.08
N GLY A 41 11.65 -8.16 -15.78
CA GLY A 41 11.01 -7.06 -15.08
C GLY A 41 11.51 -6.92 -13.66
N ASN A 42 10.80 -6.11 -12.89
CA ASN A 42 11.16 -5.83 -11.51
C ASN A 42 9.96 -6.08 -10.60
N ILE A 43 10.24 -6.47 -9.36
CA ILE A 43 9.22 -6.51 -8.31
C ILE A 43 8.75 -5.09 -8.00
N ASP A 44 7.45 -4.96 -7.89
CA ASP A 44 6.77 -3.72 -7.58
C ASP A 44 5.70 -3.96 -6.52
N LEU A 45 5.35 -2.91 -5.78
CA LEU A 45 4.36 -2.93 -4.71
C LEU A 45 3.69 -1.56 -4.58
N ARG A 46 2.65 -1.48 -3.78
CA ARG A 46 2.03 -0.20 -3.45
C ARG A 46 2.65 0.39 -2.20
N GLU A 47 2.91 1.66 -2.25
CA GLU A 47 3.36 2.45 -1.12
C GLU A 47 2.21 3.28 -0.55
N VAL A 48 2.22 3.48 0.75
CA VAL A 48 1.31 4.37 1.46
C VAL A 48 2.15 5.41 2.19
N GLN A 49 1.91 6.66 1.88
CA GLN A 49 2.53 7.78 2.60
C GLN A 49 1.65 8.13 3.80
N LEU A 50 2.24 8.12 4.98
CA LEU A 50 1.59 8.46 6.23
C LEU A 50 1.96 9.88 6.61
N ALA A 51 0.96 10.72 6.84
CA ALA A 51 1.10 12.10 7.26
C ALA A 51 0.17 12.41 8.43
N PHE A 52 0.48 13.44 9.20
CA PHE A 52 -0.47 14.01 10.15
C PHE A 52 -1.54 14.85 9.42
N HIS A 53 -2.72 14.94 10.01
CA HIS A 53 -3.81 15.75 9.46
C HIS A 53 -3.66 17.23 9.79
N ASP A 54 -2.90 17.55 10.84
CA ASP A 54 -2.72 18.92 11.35
C ASP A 54 -1.23 19.27 11.52
N THR A 55 -0.96 20.53 11.82
CA THR A 55 0.39 21.05 12.03
C THR A 55 0.79 20.93 13.49
N GLY A 56 1.97 20.37 13.73
CA GLY A 56 2.52 20.30 15.09
C GLY A 56 3.91 19.67 15.13
N ARG A 57 4.55 19.74 16.29
CA ARG A 57 5.86 19.12 16.49
C ARG A 57 5.73 17.62 16.67
N ILE A 58 6.59 16.85 16.02
CA ILE A 58 6.68 15.41 16.21
C ILE A 58 7.33 15.14 17.58
N MET A 59 6.59 14.42 18.43
CA MET A 59 7.10 14.02 19.75
C MET A 59 7.86 12.70 19.68
N LYS A 60 7.27 11.70 19.00
CA LYS A 60 7.85 10.34 18.90
C LYS A 60 7.54 9.69 17.55
N LEU A 61 8.54 8.95 17.07
CA LEU A 61 8.43 8.00 15.98
C LEU A 61 8.77 6.62 16.53
N LEU A 62 7.86 5.66 16.37
CA LEU A 62 7.90 4.37 17.06
C LEU A 62 8.56 3.25 16.25
N TYR A 63 8.76 3.47 14.95
CA TYR A 63 9.35 2.50 14.05
C TYR A 63 10.54 3.08 13.31
N VAL A 64 11.53 2.24 13.03
CA VAL A 64 12.67 2.56 12.18
C VAL A 64 12.50 1.92 10.80
N GLU A 65 13.26 2.37 9.83
CA GLU A 65 13.28 1.81 8.48
C GLU A 65 13.58 0.31 8.49
N GLY A 66 12.91 -0.44 7.64
CA GLY A 66 12.99 -1.90 7.57
C GLY A 66 12.10 -2.64 8.60
N SER A 67 11.48 -1.94 9.55
CA SER A 67 10.62 -2.58 10.55
C SER A 67 9.31 -3.07 9.92
N PRO A 68 8.87 -4.32 10.21
CA PRO A 68 7.54 -4.78 9.84
C PRO A 68 6.49 -4.15 10.76
N VAL A 69 5.37 -3.75 10.18
CA VAL A 69 4.26 -3.08 10.86
C VAL A 69 2.95 -3.76 10.49
N LYS A 70 2.06 -3.94 11.46
CA LYS A 70 0.70 -4.43 11.25
C LYS A 70 -0.29 -3.27 11.15
N ALA A 71 -1.38 -3.47 10.43
CA ALA A 71 -2.49 -2.54 10.39
C ALA A 71 -2.98 -2.21 11.80
N GLY A 72 -3.28 -0.93 12.05
CA GLY A 72 -3.69 -0.43 13.37
C GLY A 72 -2.55 -0.15 14.35
N SER A 73 -1.28 -0.45 14.02
CA SER A 73 -0.14 -0.11 14.87
C SER A 73 0.08 1.40 14.91
N LEU A 74 0.30 1.95 16.12
CA LEU A 74 0.65 3.35 16.32
C LEU A 74 2.08 3.59 15.81
N MET A 75 2.24 4.52 14.88
CA MET A 75 3.52 4.77 14.22
C MET A 75 4.19 6.08 14.67
N ALA A 76 3.41 7.14 14.79
CA ALA A 76 3.91 8.46 15.14
C ALA A 76 2.98 9.17 16.11
N ILE A 77 3.54 10.04 16.94
CA ILE A 77 2.83 10.88 17.90
C ILE A 77 3.32 12.31 17.74
N MET A 78 2.40 13.22 17.49
CA MET A 78 2.59 14.66 17.53
C MET A 78 2.31 15.18 18.93
N ASP A 79 2.85 16.34 19.31
CA ASP A 79 2.59 16.97 20.61
C ASP A 79 1.09 17.17 20.83
N PRO A 80 0.46 16.48 21.80
CA PRO A 80 -0.96 16.50 22.01
C PRO A 80 -1.43 17.61 22.95
N ILE A 81 -0.51 18.31 23.65
CA ILE A 81 -0.84 19.19 24.81
C ILE A 81 -1.94 20.18 24.46
N ARG A 82 -1.80 20.91 23.35
CA ARG A 82 -2.80 21.90 22.91
C ARG A 82 -4.18 21.26 22.69
N TYR A 83 -4.23 20.08 22.14
CA TYR A 83 -5.47 19.37 21.86
C TYR A 83 -6.10 18.76 23.12
N GLU A 84 -5.28 18.30 24.06
CA GLU A 84 -5.72 17.83 25.40
C GLU A 84 -6.38 18.97 26.17
N ASP A 85 -5.76 20.16 26.17
CA ASP A 85 -6.33 21.37 26.82
C ASP A 85 -7.68 21.77 26.23
N LEU A 86 -7.85 21.71 24.89
CA LEU A 86 -9.12 22.01 24.24
C LEU A 86 -10.20 21.00 24.63
N VAL A 87 -9.89 19.71 24.58
CA VAL A 87 -10.83 18.65 24.98
C VAL A 87 -11.24 18.79 26.44
N GLU A 88 -10.33 19.16 27.34
CA GLU A 88 -10.66 19.36 28.74
C GLU A 88 -11.52 20.62 28.93
N ALA A 89 -11.23 21.73 28.25
CA ALA A 89 -12.05 22.93 28.28
C ALA A 89 -13.50 22.65 27.81
N ASP A 90 -13.65 21.93 26.71
CA ASP A 90 -14.97 21.56 26.18
C ASP A 90 -15.73 20.60 27.10
N ARG A 91 -15.01 19.68 27.74
CA ARG A 91 -15.59 18.78 28.73
C ARG A 91 -16.21 19.56 29.88
N ARG A 92 -15.49 20.58 30.39
CA ARG A 92 -15.97 21.45 31.48
C ARG A 92 -17.13 22.33 31.03
N ALA A 93 -17.10 22.86 29.81
CA ALA A 93 -18.22 23.60 29.24
C ALA A 93 -19.48 22.72 29.15
N LEU A 94 -19.35 21.51 28.64
CA LEU A 94 -20.45 20.56 28.56
C LEU A 94 -21.02 20.17 29.94
N GLU A 95 -20.17 19.99 30.95
CA GLU A 95 -20.61 19.74 32.36
C GLU A 95 -21.45 20.90 32.90
N ARG A 96 -20.99 22.15 32.74
CA ARG A 96 -21.71 23.36 33.12
C ARG A 96 -23.10 23.42 32.46
N ASP A 97 -23.13 23.23 31.14
CA ASP A 97 -24.36 23.39 30.35
C ASP A 97 -25.33 22.23 30.56
N ARG A 98 -24.85 21.06 30.94
CA ARG A 98 -25.69 19.97 31.46
C ARG A 98 -26.36 20.33 32.77
N ALA A 99 -25.66 20.98 33.70
CA ALA A 99 -26.22 21.46 34.96
C ALA A 99 -27.29 22.52 34.69
N GLN A 100 -27.06 23.48 33.82
CA GLN A 100 -28.02 24.50 33.41
C GLN A 100 -29.25 23.88 32.75
N ARG A 101 -29.11 22.89 31.87
CA ARG A 101 -30.24 22.14 31.32
C ARG A 101 -31.06 21.46 32.40
N MET A 102 -30.43 20.81 33.38
CA MET A 102 -31.11 20.16 34.48
C MET A 102 -31.94 21.16 35.33
N ASP A 103 -31.40 22.36 35.56
CA ASP A 103 -32.13 23.42 36.26
C ASP A 103 -33.33 23.92 35.45
N ALA A 104 -33.16 24.20 34.16
CA ALA A 104 -34.21 24.58 33.24
C ALA A 104 -35.29 23.49 33.15
N GLU A 105 -34.91 22.21 33.19
CA GLU A 105 -35.84 21.06 33.17
C GLU A 105 -36.68 20.97 34.43
N ARG A 106 -36.07 21.19 35.62
CA ARG A 106 -36.76 21.28 36.88
C ARG A 106 -37.74 22.48 36.95
N THR A 107 -37.27 23.65 36.46
CA THR A 107 -38.09 24.87 36.40
C THR A 107 -39.28 24.69 35.47
N TRP A 108 -39.06 24.13 34.27
CA TRP A 108 -40.15 23.81 33.35
C TRP A 108 -41.18 22.85 33.99
N ALA A 109 -40.75 21.77 34.65
CA ALA A 109 -41.61 20.81 35.28
C ALA A 109 -42.49 21.49 36.36
N ARG A 110 -41.89 22.35 37.20
CA ARG A 110 -42.59 23.12 38.25
C ARG A 110 -43.60 24.08 37.67
N VAL A 111 -43.19 24.90 36.70
CA VAL A 111 -44.08 25.92 36.09
C VAL A 111 -45.22 25.26 35.33
N LYS A 112 -44.99 24.14 34.65
CA LYS A 112 -46.01 23.37 33.95
C LYS A 112 -47.11 22.89 34.92
N THR A 113 -46.71 22.35 36.08
CA THR A 113 -47.70 21.88 37.12
C THR A 113 -48.46 23.04 37.72
N LEU A 114 -47.82 24.16 38.05
CA LEU A 114 -48.46 25.35 38.63
C LEU A 114 -49.42 26.03 37.64
N THR A 115 -49.10 26.08 36.35
CA THR A 115 -49.99 26.60 35.32
C THR A 115 -51.25 25.74 35.16
N GLN A 116 -51.12 24.41 35.26
CA GLN A 116 -52.29 23.50 35.24
C GLN A 116 -53.20 23.71 36.42
N ALA A 117 -52.67 24.14 37.57
CA ALA A 117 -53.44 24.49 38.77
C ALA A 117 -53.89 25.95 38.78
N SER A 118 -53.79 26.69 37.69
CA SER A 118 -54.19 28.13 37.54
C SER A 118 -53.38 29.12 38.39
N PHE A 119 -52.21 28.74 38.92
CA PHE A 119 -51.34 29.60 39.73
C PHE A 119 -50.32 30.41 38.90
N ASN A 120 -50.05 30.02 37.64
CA ASN A 120 -49.10 30.69 36.77
C ASN A 120 -49.73 31.08 35.42
N SER A 121 -49.20 32.15 34.78
CA SER A 121 -49.63 32.60 33.46
C SER A 121 -49.15 31.66 32.32
N HIS A 122 -49.86 31.62 31.21
CA HIS A 122 -49.44 30.89 30.00
C HIS A 122 -48.10 31.42 29.48
N GLN A 123 -47.83 32.70 29.59
CA GLN A 123 -46.57 33.31 29.19
C GLN A 123 -45.40 32.73 29.99
N GLN A 124 -45.51 32.62 31.33
CA GLN A 124 -44.46 32.05 32.18
C GLN A 124 -44.14 30.58 31.80
N LYS A 125 -45.16 29.82 31.39
CA LYS A 125 -45.02 28.46 30.92
C LYS A 125 -44.21 28.43 29.58
N ASP A 126 -44.56 29.32 28.63
CA ASP A 126 -43.93 29.37 27.34
C ASP A 126 -42.46 29.84 27.46
N ASP A 127 -42.19 30.80 28.34
CA ASP A 127 -40.81 31.29 28.63
C ASP A 127 -39.97 30.15 29.26
N ALA A 128 -40.50 29.39 30.21
CA ALA A 128 -39.78 28.26 30.81
C ALA A 128 -39.53 27.13 29.82
N ARG A 129 -40.44 26.91 28.86
CA ARG A 129 -40.26 25.95 27.78
C ARG A 129 -39.15 26.41 26.83
N ALA A 130 -39.17 27.65 26.41
CA ALA A 130 -38.14 28.25 25.53
C ALA A 130 -36.76 28.16 26.18
N ALA A 131 -36.64 28.47 27.48
CA ALA A 131 -35.41 28.36 28.24
C ALA A 131 -34.87 26.92 28.27
N LEU A 132 -35.76 25.92 28.47
CA LEU A 132 -35.38 24.51 28.42
C LEU A 132 -34.93 24.10 27.03
N ASP A 133 -35.63 24.51 25.99
CA ASP A 133 -35.26 24.18 24.60
C ASP A 133 -33.93 24.83 24.20
N MET A 134 -33.66 26.06 24.62
CA MET A 134 -32.37 26.72 24.48
C MET A 134 -31.23 25.94 25.20
N ALA A 135 -31.44 25.56 26.46
CA ALA A 135 -30.45 24.82 27.23
C ALA A 135 -30.18 23.41 26.62
N ARG A 136 -31.17 22.77 26.06
CA ARG A 136 -31.02 21.49 25.33
C ARG A 136 -30.20 21.69 24.06
N ALA A 137 -30.46 22.75 23.31
CA ALA A 137 -29.70 23.09 22.09
C ALA A 137 -28.26 23.38 22.41
N GLN A 138 -27.98 24.10 23.51
CA GLN A 138 -26.60 24.38 23.95
C GLN A 138 -25.83 23.11 24.29
N VAL A 139 -26.43 22.20 25.09
CA VAL A 139 -25.79 20.90 25.38
C VAL A 139 -25.51 20.08 24.12
N LYS A 140 -26.41 20.15 23.12
CA LYS A 140 -26.19 19.47 21.83
C LYS A 140 -25.01 20.06 21.08
N LYS A 141 -24.88 21.39 21.07
CA LYS A 141 -23.74 22.10 20.47
C LYS A 141 -22.44 21.69 21.13
N ASP A 142 -22.37 21.74 22.48
CA ASP A 142 -21.12 21.45 23.20
C ASP A 142 -20.70 19.97 23.08
N LYS A 143 -21.67 19.05 23.00
CA LYS A 143 -21.35 17.65 22.67
C LYS A 143 -20.73 17.51 21.30
N ALA A 144 -21.19 18.27 20.31
CA ALA A 144 -20.65 18.22 18.96
C ALA A 144 -19.23 18.82 18.93
N LEU A 145 -18.99 19.92 19.69
CA LEU A 145 -17.67 20.54 19.81
C LEU A 145 -16.68 19.60 20.49
N LEU A 146 -17.03 19.04 21.64
CA LEU A 146 -16.20 18.06 22.33
C LEU A 146 -15.86 16.85 21.44
N ALA A 147 -16.82 16.35 20.65
CA ALA A 147 -16.57 15.26 19.70
C ALA A 147 -15.64 15.66 18.57
N TYR A 148 -15.68 16.91 18.13
CA TYR A 148 -14.78 17.46 17.13
C TYR A 148 -13.33 17.55 17.66
N ASP A 149 -13.13 18.17 18.84
CA ASP A 149 -11.79 18.34 19.42
C ASP A 149 -11.20 16.99 19.90
N THR A 150 -12.05 16.05 20.31
CA THR A 150 -11.59 14.66 20.58
C THR A 150 -11.07 13.98 19.31
N ARG A 151 -11.67 14.22 18.13
CA ARG A 151 -11.13 13.69 16.87
C ARG A 151 -9.79 14.35 16.54
N GLN A 152 -9.67 15.67 16.69
CA GLN A 152 -8.38 16.36 16.47
C GLN A 152 -7.29 15.83 17.40
N LEU A 153 -7.61 15.56 18.67
CA LEU A 153 -6.67 14.91 19.60
C LEU A 153 -6.28 13.50 19.11
N ASN A 154 -7.21 12.73 18.58
CA ASN A 154 -6.88 11.42 18.01
C ASN A 154 -5.99 11.55 16.75
N ASP A 155 -6.19 12.59 15.96
CA ASP A 155 -5.42 12.87 14.74
C ASP A 155 -3.96 13.31 15.04
N THR A 156 -3.62 13.58 16.32
CA THR A 156 -2.22 13.71 16.76
C THR A 156 -1.45 12.38 16.71
N LYS A 157 -2.13 11.27 16.44
CA LYS A 157 -1.57 9.92 16.36
C LYS A 157 -1.74 9.37 14.97
N VAL A 158 -0.65 8.93 14.37
CA VAL A 158 -0.66 8.28 13.06
C VAL A 158 -0.61 6.77 13.24
N TYR A 159 -1.56 6.08 12.64
CA TYR A 159 -1.65 4.61 12.66
C TYR A 159 -1.40 4.03 11.27
N ALA A 160 -0.81 2.83 11.22
CA ALA A 160 -0.63 2.09 9.97
C ALA A 160 -2.00 1.65 9.42
N PRO A 161 -2.39 2.03 8.19
CA PRO A 161 -3.67 1.64 7.62
C PRO A 161 -3.67 0.20 7.09
N VAL A 162 -2.50 -0.38 6.86
CA VAL A 162 -2.30 -1.71 6.26
C VAL A 162 -1.04 -2.36 6.82
N ASP A 163 -0.95 -3.67 6.65
CA ASP A 163 0.29 -4.40 6.90
C ASP A 163 1.37 -3.99 5.91
N GLY A 164 2.59 -3.78 6.41
CA GLY A 164 3.68 -3.31 5.56
C GLY A 164 5.04 -3.35 6.24
N ILE A 165 6.02 -2.81 5.53
CA ILE A 165 7.38 -2.56 6.04
C ILE A 165 7.64 -1.07 5.91
N VAL A 166 8.19 -0.45 6.93
CA VAL A 166 8.64 0.95 6.87
C VAL A 166 9.76 1.05 5.84
N GLN A 167 9.50 1.75 4.75
CA GLN A 167 10.47 1.94 3.68
C GLN A 167 11.36 3.13 3.98
N ASN A 168 10.75 4.28 4.30
CA ASN A 168 11.46 5.50 4.62
C ASN A 168 10.83 6.17 5.84
N ARG A 169 11.67 6.72 6.69
CA ARG A 169 11.32 7.70 7.70
C ARG A 169 11.78 9.06 7.20
N ILE A 170 10.83 9.96 6.92
CA ILE A 170 11.09 11.21 6.20
C ILE A 170 11.34 12.35 7.18
N LEU A 171 10.64 12.36 8.31
CA LEU A 171 10.78 13.34 9.36
C LEU A 171 11.33 12.70 10.64
N GLU A 172 11.89 13.55 11.51
CA GLU A 172 12.51 13.13 12.77
C GLU A 172 11.75 13.69 13.99
N PRO A 173 11.89 13.07 15.18
CA PRO A 173 11.39 13.65 16.42
C PRO A 173 11.97 15.06 16.64
N GLY A 174 11.10 16.03 16.88
CA GLY A 174 11.45 17.46 17.00
C GLY A 174 11.11 18.27 15.76
N ASP A 175 10.96 17.64 14.59
CA ASP A 175 10.54 18.33 13.37
C ASP A 175 9.10 18.83 13.47
N MET A 176 8.78 19.84 12.66
CA MET A 176 7.41 20.29 12.45
C MET A 176 6.76 19.50 11.33
N ALA A 177 5.70 18.78 11.64
CA ALA A 177 4.84 18.16 10.67
C ALA A 177 3.79 19.13 10.15
N PHE A 178 3.47 19.02 8.86
CA PHE A 178 2.41 19.78 8.20
C PHE A 178 1.44 18.85 7.51
N PRO A 179 0.17 19.23 7.29
CA PRO A 179 -0.73 18.49 6.43
C PRO A 179 -0.07 18.22 5.07
N GLN A 180 -0.21 17.01 4.54
CA GLN A 180 0.39 16.56 3.27
C GLN A 180 1.92 16.31 3.30
N SER A 181 2.64 16.64 4.38
CA SER A 181 4.04 16.25 4.52
C SER A 181 4.13 14.82 5.05
N PRO A 182 4.61 13.86 4.26
CA PRO A 182 4.69 12.48 4.73
C PRO A 182 5.75 12.34 5.83
N VAL A 183 5.41 11.60 6.87
CA VAL A 183 6.31 11.23 7.97
C VAL A 183 6.97 9.88 7.71
N TYR A 184 6.16 8.95 7.17
CA TYR A 184 6.61 7.61 6.79
C TYR A 184 6.14 7.25 5.39
N THR A 185 6.96 6.48 4.69
CA THR A 185 6.53 5.68 3.54
C THR A 185 6.45 4.22 3.97
N LEU A 186 5.26 3.63 3.88
CA LEU A 186 4.99 2.23 4.21
C LEU A 186 4.84 1.43 2.92
N ALA A 187 5.72 0.46 2.70
CA ALA A 187 5.65 -0.49 1.61
C ALA A 187 4.67 -1.62 1.99
N ARG A 188 3.58 -1.78 1.23
CA ARG A 188 2.59 -2.84 1.47
C ARG A 188 3.19 -4.20 1.12
N THR A 189 3.06 -5.16 2.01
CA THR A 189 3.53 -6.53 1.76
C THR A 189 2.57 -7.32 0.85
N ARG A 190 1.33 -6.87 0.70
CA ARG A 190 0.28 -7.49 -0.14
C ARG A 190 -0.59 -6.41 -0.81
N PRO A 191 -0.95 -6.54 -2.11
CA PRO A 191 -0.40 -7.49 -3.09
C PRO A 191 1.01 -7.10 -3.55
N LEU A 192 1.82 -8.10 -3.89
CA LEU A 192 3.13 -7.96 -4.51
C LEU A 192 3.03 -8.45 -5.96
N TRP A 193 3.65 -7.76 -6.91
CA TRP A 193 3.64 -8.16 -8.32
C TRP A 193 4.99 -7.93 -9.00
N ALA A 194 5.24 -8.70 -10.06
CA ALA A 194 6.28 -8.41 -11.01
C ALA A 194 5.71 -7.48 -12.10
N ARG A 195 6.37 -6.35 -12.34
CA ARG A 195 6.09 -5.45 -13.45
C ARG A 195 6.93 -5.91 -14.63
N VAL A 196 6.29 -6.32 -15.71
CA VAL A 196 6.92 -6.79 -16.95
C VAL A 196 6.34 -6.06 -18.14
N TYR A 197 7.04 -6.14 -19.27
CA TYR A 197 6.61 -5.53 -20.51
C TYR A 197 6.48 -6.60 -21.59
N ILE A 198 5.34 -6.65 -22.24
CA ILE A 198 5.01 -7.60 -23.32
C ILE A 198 5.13 -6.84 -24.64
N GLU A 199 5.89 -7.36 -25.57
CA GLU A 199 5.99 -6.82 -26.93
C GLU A 199 4.68 -7.04 -27.69
N GLU A 200 4.32 -6.13 -28.57
CA GLU A 200 3.08 -6.17 -29.35
C GLU A 200 2.84 -7.51 -30.07
N PRO A 201 3.81 -8.15 -30.76
CA PRO A 201 3.62 -9.43 -31.41
C PRO A 201 3.27 -10.60 -30.46
N GLU A 202 3.61 -10.49 -29.19
CA GLU A 202 3.36 -11.51 -28.16
C GLU A 202 2.04 -11.28 -27.41
N LEU A 203 1.45 -10.08 -27.54
CA LEU A 203 0.27 -9.68 -26.77
C LEU A 203 -0.93 -10.61 -27.01
N GLY A 204 -1.14 -11.06 -28.26
CA GLY A 204 -2.24 -11.96 -28.61
C GLY A 204 -2.16 -13.36 -27.99
N LYS A 205 -1.00 -13.74 -27.44
CA LYS A 205 -0.78 -15.06 -26.80
C LYS A 205 -1.04 -15.03 -25.31
N ILE A 206 -1.14 -13.84 -24.71
CA ILE A 206 -1.23 -13.65 -23.26
C ILE A 206 -2.58 -13.03 -22.89
N HIS A 207 -3.22 -13.58 -21.88
CA HIS A 207 -4.46 -13.06 -21.33
C HIS A 207 -4.45 -13.07 -19.80
N GLN A 208 -5.32 -12.28 -19.20
CA GLN A 208 -5.47 -12.24 -17.75
C GLN A 208 -5.89 -13.61 -17.19
N GLY A 209 -5.38 -13.97 -16.03
CA GLY A 209 -5.63 -15.27 -15.41
C GLY A 209 -4.61 -16.35 -15.74
N MET A 210 -3.73 -16.14 -16.76
CA MET A 210 -2.67 -17.10 -17.05
C MET A 210 -1.69 -17.23 -15.90
N THR A 211 -1.28 -18.48 -15.62
CA THR A 211 -0.21 -18.74 -14.63
C THR A 211 1.11 -18.21 -15.11
N ALA A 212 1.87 -17.68 -14.18
CA ALA A 212 3.23 -17.25 -14.41
C ALA A 212 4.14 -17.74 -13.28
N TYR A 213 5.38 -18.01 -13.62
CA TYR A 213 6.44 -18.38 -12.68
C TYR A 213 7.45 -17.23 -12.63
N VAL A 214 7.68 -16.74 -11.42
CA VAL A 214 8.64 -15.66 -11.17
C VAL A 214 9.87 -16.25 -10.52
N THR A 215 11.04 -15.94 -11.05
CA THR A 215 12.35 -16.34 -10.52
C THR A 215 13.22 -15.11 -10.34
N SER A 216 14.13 -15.16 -9.36
CA SER A 216 15.13 -14.11 -9.14
C SER A 216 16.51 -14.72 -8.99
N ASP A 217 17.52 -14.05 -9.52
CA ASP A 217 18.92 -14.51 -9.40
C ASP A 217 19.41 -14.48 -7.95
N SER A 218 18.77 -13.64 -7.09
CA SER A 218 19.07 -13.59 -5.67
C SER A 218 18.63 -14.86 -4.91
N PHE A 219 17.72 -15.67 -5.48
CA PHE A 219 17.20 -16.90 -4.88
C PHE A 219 17.24 -18.04 -5.91
N PRO A 220 18.43 -18.57 -6.24
CA PRO A 220 18.57 -19.61 -7.23
C PRO A 220 17.78 -20.87 -6.86
N GLY A 221 17.00 -21.39 -7.82
CA GLY A 221 16.17 -22.59 -7.62
C GLY A 221 14.82 -22.35 -6.97
N GLU A 222 14.52 -21.17 -6.42
CA GLU A 222 13.18 -20.84 -5.93
C GLU A 222 12.30 -20.33 -7.08
N ARG A 223 11.08 -20.83 -7.16
CA ARG A 223 10.05 -20.39 -8.10
C ARG A 223 8.86 -19.84 -7.32
N PHE A 224 8.52 -18.62 -7.59
CA PHE A 224 7.34 -17.97 -7.02
C PHE A 224 6.20 -18.07 -8.04
N VAL A 225 5.08 -18.66 -7.62
CA VAL A 225 3.91 -18.81 -8.49
C VAL A 225 3.09 -17.53 -8.45
N GLY A 226 2.64 -17.10 -9.61
CA GLY A 226 1.80 -15.93 -9.78
C GLY A 226 0.85 -16.10 -10.96
N TYR A 227 0.10 -15.06 -11.25
CA TYR A 227 -0.81 -15.00 -12.39
C TYR A 227 -0.80 -13.63 -13.04
N VAL A 228 -1.08 -13.58 -14.34
CA VAL A 228 -1.25 -12.33 -15.08
C VAL A 228 -2.54 -11.66 -14.63
N GLY A 229 -2.46 -10.63 -13.80
CA GLY A 229 -3.64 -9.97 -13.25
C GLY A 229 -4.01 -8.66 -13.95
N TYR A 230 -3.08 -8.06 -14.69
CA TYR A 230 -3.32 -6.82 -15.42
C TYR A 230 -2.45 -6.74 -16.67
N ILE A 231 -3.03 -6.30 -17.76
CA ILE A 231 -2.34 -5.92 -18.99
C ILE A 231 -2.84 -4.52 -19.35
N SER A 232 -1.91 -3.58 -19.58
CA SER A 232 -2.26 -2.19 -19.92
C SER A 232 -3.04 -2.14 -21.24
N PRO A 233 -4.14 -1.40 -21.30
CA PRO A 233 -4.87 -1.19 -22.56
C PRO A 233 -4.14 -0.22 -23.52
N SER A 234 -3.17 0.52 -23.02
CA SER A 234 -2.34 1.45 -23.80
C SER A 234 -0.91 0.98 -23.87
N SER A 235 -0.30 1.15 -25.05
CA SER A 235 1.12 0.89 -25.26
C SER A 235 1.98 1.97 -24.59
N GLU A 236 3.16 1.57 -24.18
CA GLU A 236 4.21 2.47 -23.70
C GLU A 236 5.44 2.31 -24.60
N PHE A 237 6.20 3.38 -24.80
CA PHE A 237 7.51 3.26 -25.44
C PHE A 237 8.50 2.69 -24.41
N THR A 238 9.40 1.82 -24.87
CA THR A 238 10.46 1.32 -23.98
C THR A 238 11.26 2.50 -23.42
N PRO A 239 11.44 2.60 -22.09
CA PRO A 239 12.09 3.75 -21.44
C PRO A 239 13.61 3.72 -21.59
N LYS A 240 14.16 3.37 -22.77
CA LYS A 240 15.59 3.48 -23.06
C LYS A 240 15.82 4.60 -24.04
N GLU A 241 16.78 5.48 -23.73
CA GLU A 241 17.38 6.39 -24.70
C GLU A 241 18.01 5.56 -25.80
N VAL A 242 17.35 5.46 -26.94
CA VAL A 242 17.75 4.55 -28.00
C VAL A 242 18.30 5.35 -29.15
N GLN A 243 19.55 5.06 -29.48
CA GLN A 243 20.30 5.76 -30.51
C GLN A 243 20.19 5.18 -31.92
N THR A 244 19.40 4.09 -32.12
CA THR A 244 19.27 3.45 -33.43
C THR A 244 17.83 3.40 -33.93
N LEU A 245 17.64 3.62 -35.26
CA LEU A 245 16.33 3.66 -35.93
C LEU A 245 15.47 2.39 -35.72
N HIS A 246 16.09 1.23 -35.57
CA HIS A 246 15.40 -0.06 -35.46
C HIS A 246 14.80 -0.32 -34.04
N GLN A 247 15.28 0.40 -33.03
CA GLN A 247 14.82 0.26 -31.65
C GLN A 247 13.79 1.33 -31.22
N ARG A 248 13.49 2.31 -32.09
CA ARG A 248 12.55 3.41 -31.81
C ARG A 248 11.09 3.03 -31.87
N THR A 249 10.75 1.82 -32.28
CA THR A 249 9.36 1.44 -32.63
C THR A 249 8.84 0.18 -31.91
N ILE A 250 9.52 -0.34 -30.91
CA ILE A 250 8.98 -1.47 -30.16
C ILE A 250 7.98 -0.93 -29.14
N LEU A 251 6.72 -1.01 -29.52
CA LEU A 251 5.60 -0.79 -28.61
C LEU A 251 5.53 -1.96 -27.63
N VAL A 252 5.50 -1.62 -26.36
CA VAL A 252 5.37 -2.61 -25.28
C VAL A 252 4.14 -2.31 -24.44
N TYR A 253 3.53 -3.35 -23.93
CA TYR A 253 2.39 -3.27 -23.02
C TYR A 253 2.83 -3.68 -21.64
N ARG A 254 2.63 -2.78 -20.68
CA ARG A 254 2.93 -3.08 -19.27
C ARG A 254 1.97 -4.12 -18.73
N ALA A 255 2.50 -5.19 -18.16
CA ALA A 255 1.73 -6.20 -17.47
C ALA A 255 2.16 -6.32 -16.00
N ARG A 256 1.22 -6.75 -15.16
CA ARG A 256 1.46 -7.06 -13.76
C ARG A 256 1.17 -8.53 -13.52
N VAL A 257 2.16 -9.24 -13.04
CA VAL A 257 2.04 -10.62 -12.62
C VAL A 257 1.99 -10.62 -11.09
N TYR A 258 0.79 -10.82 -10.55
CA TYR A 258 0.59 -10.88 -9.10
C TYR A 258 1.11 -12.18 -8.54
N LEU A 259 1.86 -12.09 -7.45
CA LEU A 259 2.36 -13.26 -6.75
C LEU A 259 1.25 -13.84 -5.86
N SER A 260 0.98 -15.13 -6.01
CA SER A 260 -0.06 -15.81 -5.24
C SER A 260 0.29 -15.91 -3.75
N CYS A 261 1.57 -16.11 -3.46
CA CYS A 261 2.07 -16.19 -2.09
C CYS A 261 3.17 -15.13 -1.90
N PRO A 262 2.81 -13.94 -1.42
CA PRO A 262 3.78 -12.89 -1.16
C PRO A 262 4.78 -13.34 -0.09
N THR A 263 6.04 -13.10 -0.35
CA THR A 263 7.15 -13.41 0.55
C THR A 263 7.95 -12.16 0.84
N LEU A 264 8.44 -12.03 2.08
CA LEU A 264 9.35 -10.95 2.47
C LEU A 264 10.74 -11.07 1.82
N LYS A 265 11.03 -12.17 1.12
CA LYS A 265 12.28 -12.35 0.38
C LYS A 265 12.38 -11.41 -0.82
N LEU A 266 11.26 -11.20 -1.53
CA LEU A 266 11.22 -10.32 -2.70
C LEU A 266 11.02 -8.87 -2.25
N ARG A 267 11.88 -7.98 -2.74
CA ARG A 267 11.90 -6.56 -2.38
C ARG A 267 11.57 -5.68 -3.58
N LEU A 268 11.07 -4.48 -3.32
CA LEU A 268 10.83 -3.47 -4.35
C LEU A 268 12.08 -3.26 -5.22
N GLY A 269 11.87 -3.19 -6.53
CA GLY A 269 12.94 -2.97 -7.50
C GLY A 269 13.78 -4.20 -7.83
N MET A 270 13.62 -5.33 -7.12
CA MET A 270 14.40 -6.54 -7.37
C MET A 270 14.16 -7.06 -8.80
N PRO A 271 15.23 -7.29 -9.60
CA PRO A 271 15.07 -7.84 -10.93
C PRO A 271 14.59 -9.28 -10.88
N VAL A 272 13.66 -9.60 -11.77
CA VAL A 272 13.03 -10.93 -11.86
C VAL A 272 12.83 -11.34 -13.30
N THR A 273 12.85 -12.65 -13.51
CA THR A 273 12.46 -13.29 -14.76
C THR A 273 11.10 -13.94 -14.59
N VAL A 274 10.17 -13.58 -15.48
CA VAL A 274 8.80 -14.11 -15.48
C VAL A 274 8.62 -15.04 -16.66
N THR A 275 8.24 -16.28 -16.40
CA THR A 275 7.95 -17.30 -17.43
C THR A 275 6.46 -17.58 -17.47
N ILE A 276 5.81 -17.33 -18.60
CA ILE A 276 4.37 -17.56 -18.82
C ILE A 276 4.22 -18.68 -19.85
N PRO A 277 3.83 -19.90 -19.44
CA PRO A 277 3.56 -21.00 -20.38
C PRO A 277 2.29 -20.71 -21.22
N PHE A 278 2.32 -21.00 -22.52
CA PHE A 278 1.17 -20.77 -23.42
C PHE A 278 0.02 -21.76 -23.23
N HIS A 279 0.27 -22.92 -22.63
CA HIS A 279 -0.71 -24.00 -22.45
C HIS A 279 -1.06 -24.20 -20.98
N ASN A 280 -1.71 -23.21 -20.39
CA ASN A 280 -2.21 -23.37 -19.02
C ASN A 280 -3.72 -23.08 -19.01
N GLY A 281 -4.47 -24.06 -18.55
CA GLY A 281 -5.85 -23.85 -18.14
C GLY A 281 -5.90 -22.87 -16.95
N PRO A 282 -7.09 -22.34 -16.60
CA PRO A 282 -7.25 -21.43 -15.47
C PRO A 282 -6.72 -22.08 -14.20
N VAL A 283 -5.72 -21.45 -13.59
CA VAL A 283 -5.11 -21.96 -12.39
C VAL A 283 -5.95 -21.59 -11.18
N ARG A 284 -6.29 -22.59 -10.41
CA ARG A 284 -6.67 -22.42 -9.01
C ARG A 284 -5.48 -21.77 -8.31
N PRO A 285 -5.62 -20.58 -7.70
CA PRO A 285 -4.51 -19.95 -6.99
C PRO A 285 -3.95 -20.96 -5.97
N PRO A 286 -2.64 -21.20 -5.94
CA PRO A 286 -2.05 -22.14 -5.00
C PRO A 286 -2.32 -21.66 -3.57
N THR A 287 -2.66 -22.60 -2.68
CA THR A 287 -2.69 -22.32 -1.24
C THR A 287 -1.29 -22.03 -0.77
N CYS A 288 -1.12 -20.89 -0.10
CA CYS A 288 0.17 -20.49 0.42
C CYS A 288 0.59 -21.37 1.61
N PRO A 289 1.91 -21.59 1.83
CA PRO A 289 2.41 -22.41 2.94
C PRO A 289 1.96 -21.89 4.33
N ASP A 290 1.60 -20.62 4.44
CA ASP A 290 1.10 -19.97 5.65
C ASP A 290 -0.43 -20.10 5.86
N GLY A 291 -1.11 -20.91 5.03
CA GLY A 291 -2.55 -21.12 5.08
C GLY A 291 -3.39 -19.95 4.55
N SER A 292 -2.76 -18.87 4.07
CA SER A 292 -3.47 -17.77 3.43
C SER A 292 -3.88 -18.18 2.01
N SER A 293 -5.15 -18.04 1.67
CA SER A 293 -5.62 -18.15 0.28
C SER A 293 -5.13 -16.94 -0.51
N ALA A 294 -4.68 -17.16 -1.75
CA ALA A 294 -4.38 -16.09 -2.67
C ALA A 294 -5.65 -15.26 -2.88
N GLU A 295 -5.62 -14.01 -2.42
CA GLU A 295 -6.72 -13.07 -2.60
C GLU A 295 -6.82 -12.74 -4.10
N THR A 296 -7.85 -13.30 -4.74
CA THR A 296 -8.16 -12.97 -6.14
C THR A 296 -8.66 -11.53 -6.14
N ILE A 297 -7.79 -10.60 -6.52
CA ILE A 297 -8.18 -9.19 -6.70
C ILE A 297 -9.07 -9.15 -7.94
N HIS A 298 -10.38 -9.33 -7.75
CA HIS A 298 -11.36 -8.95 -8.73
C HIS A 298 -11.28 -7.42 -8.84
N GLY A 299 -10.95 -6.94 -10.03
CA GLY A 299 -11.02 -5.53 -10.34
C GLY A 299 -12.46 -5.05 -10.10
N GLY A 300 -12.67 -4.41 -8.94
CA GLY A 300 -13.84 -3.60 -8.67
C GLY A 300 -13.78 -2.37 -9.56
N GLY A 301 -14.86 -2.09 -10.24
CA GLY A 301 -15.07 -1.07 -11.22
C GLY A 301 -14.82 0.36 -10.78
#